data_ea8b5af6dc804ba92e6eef05d107ee2d
#
_entry.id   ea8b5af6dc804ba92e6eef05d107ee2d
#
_cell.length_a   1.000
_cell.length_b   1.000
_cell.length_c   1.000
_cell.angle_alpha   90.00
_cell.angle_beta   90.00
_cell.angle_gamma   90.00
#
_symmetry.space_group_name_H-M   'P 1'
#
loop_
_entity.id
_entity.type
_entity.pdbx_description
1 polymer ?
#
loop_
_entity_poly.entity_id
_entity_poly.type
_entity_poly.pdbx_seq_one_letter_code
_entity_poly.pdbx_strand_id
1 'polypeptide(L)'
;MYEMRRILFLFLALMPLLAWAQLPTVDPVGTYYSRDEAGDEVTGDVNGQTLSDPFRVVFTANPTIPDGFKSQPWYEWTMWKTDEPGNILVRRNDDSFEYEITVAGSYTVQLKAIFYGEEGVEDYEFPQEGEDAKYITFTLSESKLEFPNGFSPNDDDYNKVLKPKDGFKGIVKFHAAVFNRWGKKLYSWDDVHGSWDGKVNGKVVPDGVYFLNVAAKGSDGIDYSIKKAINVITGYNNGENEGGTTEE
;
A
#
# COMPACT_ATOMS: atom_id res chain seq x y z
N MET A 1 79.94 -26.73 41.15
CA MET A 1 79.22 -25.54 40.75
C MET A 1 78.52 -25.86 39.45
N TYR A 2 77.23 -26.33 39.56
CA TYR A 2 76.40 -26.82 38.44
C TYR A 2 75.49 -25.69 37.97
N GLU A 3 75.69 -25.22 36.75
CA GLU A 3 74.75 -24.31 36.08
C GLU A 3 73.60 -25.09 35.51
N MET A 4 72.41 -24.88 36.05
CA MET A 4 71.15 -25.48 35.57
C MET A 4 70.58 -24.58 34.47
N ARG A 5 70.74 -24.97 33.18
CA ARG A 5 70.09 -24.32 32.04
C ARG A 5 68.57 -24.62 32.12
N ARG A 6 67.78 -23.60 32.42
CA ARG A 6 66.33 -23.63 32.29
C ARG A 6 65.94 -23.56 30.81
N ILE A 7 65.52 -24.68 30.26
CA ILE A 7 64.90 -24.72 28.92
C ILE A 7 63.44 -24.27 29.11
N LEU A 8 63.13 -23.09 28.66
CA LEU A 8 61.76 -22.53 28.59
C LEU A 8 61.04 -23.15 27.38
N PHE A 9 60.19 -24.17 27.59
CA PHE A 9 59.30 -24.67 26.57
C PHE A 9 58.16 -23.65 26.35
N LEU A 10 58.26 -22.94 25.22
CA LEU A 10 57.14 -22.10 24.74
C LEU A 10 56.07 -23.03 24.16
N PHE A 11 55.07 -23.38 24.99
CA PHE A 11 53.83 -24.00 24.48
C PHE A 11 53.07 -22.93 23.70
N LEU A 12 53.28 -22.90 22.39
CA LEU A 12 52.40 -22.17 21.48
C LEU A 12 51.07 -22.93 21.41
N ALA A 13 50.12 -22.52 22.25
CA ALA A 13 48.78 -23.02 22.18
C ALA A 13 48.17 -22.63 20.82
N LEU A 14 48.16 -23.59 19.90
CA LEU A 14 47.36 -23.49 18.66
C LEU A 14 45.87 -23.55 19.13
N MET A 15 45.32 -22.40 19.50
CA MET A 15 43.84 -22.30 19.59
C MET A 15 43.33 -22.47 18.15
N PRO A 16 42.48 -23.51 17.90
CA PRO A 16 41.74 -23.53 16.65
C PRO A 16 40.92 -22.25 16.63
N LEU A 17 41.15 -21.42 15.64
CA LEU A 17 40.22 -20.37 15.23
C LEU A 17 38.93 -21.11 14.88
N LEU A 18 38.04 -21.23 15.86
CA LEU A 18 36.66 -21.58 15.60
C LEU A 18 36.12 -20.44 14.71
N ALA A 19 36.25 -20.61 13.41
CA ALA A 19 35.49 -19.81 12.48
C ALA A 19 34.01 -20.02 12.88
N TRP A 20 33.39 -19.02 13.44
CA TRP A 20 31.97 -19.03 13.69
C TRP A 20 31.33 -19.11 12.31
N ALA A 21 30.85 -20.28 11.94
CA ALA A 21 30.08 -20.44 10.71
C ALA A 21 28.93 -19.45 10.79
N GLN A 22 28.96 -18.48 9.87
CA GLN A 22 27.86 -17.52 9.75
C GLN A 22 26.64 -18.31 9.28
N LEU A 23 25.52 -18.21 10.00
CA LEU A 23 24.27 -18.85 9.60
C LEU A 23 23.60 -18.03 8.50
N PRO A 24 22.88 -18.69 7.60
CA PRO A 24 22.03 -18.00 6.65
C PRO A 24 20.98 -17.13 7.35
N THR A 25 20.62 -16.02 6.71
CA THR A 25 19.53 -15.17 7.21
C THR A 25 18.59 -14.79 6.07
N VAL A 26 17.34 -14.49 6.40
CA VAL A 26 16.37 -13.87 5.51
C VAL A 26 15.81 -12.62 6.16
N ASP A 27 15.62 -11.59 5.35
CA ASP A 27 14.98 -10.34 5.76
C ASP A 27 13.77 -10.07 4.84
N PRO A 28 12.63 -10.73 5.08
CA PRO A 28 11.45 -10.61 4.22
C PRO A 28 10.88 -9.20 4.29
N VAL A 29 10.69 -8.59 3.13
CA VAL A 29 10.12 -7.26 2.96
C VAL A 29 8.94 -7.31 2.01
N GLY A 30 7.91 -6.52 2.29
CA GLY A 30 6.81 -6.25 1.37
C GLY A 30 6.80 -4.78 0.98
N THR A 31 7.00 -4.48 -0.30
CA THR A 31 6.93 -3.11 -0.82
C THR A 31 5.59 -2.89 -1.50
N TYR A 32 4.79 -1.95 -1.00
CA TYR A 32 3.52 -1.58 -1.62
C TYR A 32 3.70 -0.47 -2.66
N TYR A 33 2.80 -0.48 -3.65
CA TYR A 33 2.61 0.56 -4.68
C TYR A 33 1.14 0.91 -4.71
N SER A 34 0.80 2.13 -4.35
CA SER A 34 -0.56 2.65 -4.22
C SER A 34 -0.66 4.06 -4.78
N ARG A 35 -1.81 4.72 -4.57
CA ARG A 35 -1.98 6.15 -4.85
C ARG A 35 -2.42 6.86 -3.57
N ASP A 36 -2.02 8.12 -3.44
CA ASP A 36 -2.55 9.01 -2.40
C ASP A 36 -3.89 9.66 -2.84
N GLU A 37 -4.47 10.49 -1.99
CA GLU A 37 -5.75 11.18 -2.29
C GLU A 37 -5.65 12.14 -3.48
N ALA A 38 -4.46 12.59 -3.86
CA ALA A 38 -4.23 13.41 -5.06
C ALA A 38 -4.13 12.55 -6.34
N GLY A 39 -3.98 11.23 -6.20
CA GLY A 39 -3.80 10.27 -7.28
C GLY A 39 -2.34 10.05 -7.66
N ASP A 40 -1.40 10.61 -6.90
CA ASP A 40 0.04 10.43 -7.11
C ASP A 40 0.50 9.07 -6.61
N GLU A 41 1.46 8.44 -7.30
CA GLU A 41 2.02 7.16 -6.89
C GLU A 41 2.81 7.30 -5.59
N VAL A 42 2.51 6.39 -4.63
CA VAL A 42 3.21 6.27 -3.36
C VAL A 42 3.68 4.83 -3.16
N THR A 43 4.84 4.68 -2.55
CA THR A 43 5.44 3.37 -2.27
C THR A 43 6.09 3.37 -0.89
N GLY A 44 6.19 2.19 -0.27
CA GLY A 44 6.84 2.04 1.03
C GLY A 44 6.80 0.60 1.53
N ASP A 45 7.32 0.38 2.73
CA ASP A 45 7.18 -0.90 3.42
C ASP A 45 5.72 -1.09 3.85
N VAL A 46 5.14 -2.24 3.48
CA VAL A 46 3.74 -2.56 3.79
C VAL A 46 3.53 -2.98 5.24
N ASN A 47 4.59 -3.41 5.93
CA ASN A 47 4.47 -3.98 7.27
C ASN A 47 3.92 -2.98 8.29
N GLY A 48 2.85 -3.36 8.96
CA GLY A 48 2.13 -2.52 9.93
C GLY A 48 1.27 -1.41 9.32
N GLN A 49 1.17 -1.32 7.98
CA GLN A 49 0.42 -0.26 7.31
C GLN A 49 -1.08 -0.56 7.21
N THR A 50 -1.85 0.53 7.22
CA THR A 50 -3.26 0.53 6.80
C THR A 50 -3.39 1.43 5.58
N LEU A 51 -3.68 0.82 4.42
CA LEU A 51 -3.80 1.51 3.15
C LEU A 51 -5.27 1.77 2.82
N SER A 52 -5.52 2.92 2.23
CA SER A 52 -6.88 3.37 1.91
C SER A 52 -7.34 2.86 0.55
N ASP A 53 -6.46 2.77 -0.42
CA ASP A 53 -6.77 2.34 -1.78
C ASP A 53 -6.26 0.93 -2.04
N PRO A 54 -6.87 0.19 -2.98
CA PRO A 54 -6.33 -1.04 -3.52
C PRO A 54 -4.89 -0.83 -3.99
N PHE A 55 -4.03 -1.78 -3.73
CA PHE A 55 -2.60 -1.65 -4.00
C PHE A 55 -1.98 -2.95 -4.47
N ARG A 56 -0.88 -2.80 -5.21
CA ARG A 56 0.03 -3.87 -5.56
C ARG A 56 1.10 -3.97 -4.48
N VAL A 57 1.47 -5.19 -4.10
CA VAL A 57 2.58 -5.45 -3.19
C VAL A 57 3.56 -6.44 -3.80
N VAL A 58 4.85 -6.17 -3.64
CA VAL A 58 5.95 -7.06 -4.02
C VAL A 58 6.61 -7.56 -2.74
N PHE A 59 6.58 -8.87 -2.53
CA PHE A 59 7.28 -9.52 -1.42
C PHE A 59 8.63 -10.05 -1.92
N THR A 60 9.70 -9.84 -1.15
CA THR A 60 11.07 -10.25 -1.46
C THR A 60 11.72 -10.86 -0.24
N ALA A 61 12.41 -12.00 -0.41
CA ALA A 61 13.01 -12.76 0.70
C ALA A 61 14.28 -12.13 1.25
N ASN A 62 15.10 -11.47 0.39
CA ASN A 62 16.39 -10.85 0.74
C ASN A 62 17.30 -11.78 1.55
N PRO A 63 17.72 -12.95 1.01
CA PRO A 63 18.57 -13.87 1.73
C PRO A 63 20.02 -13.38 1.82
N THR A 64 20.69 -13.69 2.93
CA THR A 64 22.15 -13.67 3.03
C THR A 64 22.62 -15.10 3.16
N ILE A 65 23.39 -15.57 2.17
CA ILE A 65 23.85 -16.95 2.05
C ILE A 65 25.36 -16.97 2.28
N PRO A 66 25.85 -17.45 3.43
CA PRO A 66 27.27 -17.57 3.70
C PRO A 66 27.87 -18.79 2.98
N ASP A 67 29.23 -18.85 2.96
CA ASP A 67 29.95 -20.02 2.45
C ASP A 67 29.53 -21.31 3.16
N GLY A 68 29.48 -22.41 2.43
CA GLY A 68 29.03 -23.73 2.91
C GLY A 68 27.54 -24.02 2.66
N PHE A 69 26.80 -23.08 2.06
CA PHE A 69 25.42 -23.32 1.63
C PHE A 69 25.27 -23.12 0.12
N LYS A 70 24.33 -23.89 -0.45
CA LYS A 70 23.99 -23.75 -1.90
C LYS A 70 23.38 -22.37 -2.15
N SER A 71 23.67 -21.81 -3.32
CA SER A 71 23.26 -20.45 -3.72
C SER A 71 21.75 -20.27 -3.95
N GLN A 72 20.97 -21.36 -3.98
CA GLN A 72 19.54 -21.33 -4.22
C GLN A 72 18.78 -22.01 -3.08
N PRO A 73 18.31 -21.26 -2.08
CA PRO A 73 17.42 -21.74 -1.05
C PRO A 73 16.05 -22.11 -1.63
N TRP A 74 15.33 -22.94 -0.92
CA TRP A 74 13.91 -23.14 -1.16
C TRP A 74 13.09 -22.17 -0.32
N TYR A 75 12.02 -21.60 -0.89
CA TYR A 75 11.14 -20.65 -0.23
C TYR A 75 9.71 -21.17 -0.21
N GLU A 76 8.95 -20.83 0.84
CA GLU A 76 7.50 -20.96 0.89
C GLU A 76 6.91 -19.68 1.51
N TRP A 77 6.29 -18.88 0.68
CA TRP A 77 5.45 -17.78 1.11
C TRP A 77 4.03 -18.25 1.29
N THR A 78 3.42 -17.89 2.39
CA THR A 78 1.99 -18.10 2.65
C THR A 78 1.36 -16.78 3.08
N MET A 79 0.16 -16.49 2.55
CA MET A 79 -0.64 -15.32 2.92
C MET A 79 -2.06 -15.75 3.25
N TRP A 80 -2.63 -15.16 4.30
CA TRP A 80 -4.01 -15.38 4.74
C TRP A 80 -4.61 -14.11 5.33
N LYS A 81 -5.94 -14.07 5.51
CA LYS A 81 -6.55 -13.04 6.34
C LYS A 81 -6.23 -13.30 7.80
N THR A 82 -5.86 -12.26 8.54
CA THR A 82 -5.37 -12.37 9.92
C THR A 82 -6.38 -13.04 10.86
N ASP A 83 -7.69 -12.84 10.61
CA ASP A 83 -8.80 -13.45 11.33
C ASP A 83 -9.13 -14.88 10.87
N GLU A 84 -8.57 -15.35 9.73
CA GLU A 84 -8.79 -16.67 9.16
C GLU A 84 -7.48 -17.42 8.87
N PRO A 85 -6.62 -17.71 9.87
CA PRO A 85 -5.25 -18.23 9.63
C PRO A 85 -5.22 -19.62 8.96
N GLY A 86 -6.31 -20.38 9.02
CA GLY A 86 -6.44 -21.67 8.32
C GLY A 86 -6.79 -21.57 6.85
N ASN A 87 -7.18 -20.40 6.35
CA ASN A 87 -7.60 -20.18 4.98
C ASN A 87 -6.48 -19.48 4.18
N ILE A 88 -5.60 -20.29 3.59
CA ILE A 88 -4.46 -19.79 2.81
C ILE A 88 -4.94 -19.24 1.47
N LEU A 89 -4.78 -17.93 1.28
CA LEU A 89 -5.13 -17.21 0.04
C LEU A 89 -4.06 -17.35 -1.03
N VAL A 90 -2.78 -17.34 -0.62
CA VAL A 90 -1.64 -17.38 -1.53
C VAL A 90 -0.59 -18.33 -0.99
N ARG A 91 0.00 -19.13 -1.90
CA ARG A 91 1.21 -19.90 -1.67
C ARG A 91 2.15 -19.71 -2.85
N ARG A 92 3.42 -19.35 -2.58
CA ARG A 92 4.46 -19.12 -3.60
C ARG A 92 5.79 -19.71 -3.13
N ASN A 93 6.63 -20.12 -4.10
CA ASN A 93 7.94 -20.71 -3.82
C ASN A 93 9.10 -19.93 -4.47
N ASP A 94 8.82 -18.78 -5.02
CA ASP A 94 9.82 -17.89 -5.63
C ASP A 94 10.53 -17.05 -4.56
N ASP A 95 11.70 -16.52 -4.86
CA ASP A 95 12.42 -15.57 -3.99
C ASP A 95 11.71 -14.21 -3.85
N SER A 96 10.85 -13.91 -4.84
CA SER A 96 10.02 -12.71 -4.89
C SER A 96 8.73 -13.00 -5.64
N PHE A 97 7.62 -12.39 -5.21
CA PHE A 97 6.35 -12.44 -5.93
C PHE A 97 5.53 -11.17 -5.73
N GLU A 98 4.61 -10.95 -6.65
CA GLU A 98 3.71 -9.80 -6.69
C GLU A 98 2.27 -10.24 -6.43
N TYR A 99 1.50 -9.39 -5.73
CA TYR A 99 0.08 -9.63 -5.48
C TYR A 99 -0.72 -8.33 -5.43
N GLU A 100 -1.96 -8.37 -5.97
CA GLU A 100 -2.90 -7.25 -5.94
C GLU A 100 -3.86 -7.40 -4.76
N ILE A 101 -3.85 -6.44 -3.85
CA ILE A 101 -4.76 -6.37 -2.69
C ILE A 101 -5.95 -5.49 -3.05
N THR A 102 -7.09 -6.11 -3.31
CA THR A 102 -8.34 -5.45 -3.75
C THR A 102 -9.53 -5.75 -2.84
N VAL A 103 -9.37 -6.61 -1.85
CA VAL A 103 -10.42 -6.98 -0.89
C VAL A 103 -10.05 -6.43 0.48
N ALA A 104 -10.97 -5.71 1.11
CA ALA A 104 -10.78 -5.15 2.46
C ALA A 104 -10.53 -6.25 3.51
N GLY A 105 -9.71 -5.93 4.49
CA GLY A 105 -9.34 -6.81 5.58
C GLY A 105 -7.89 -6.68 5.99
N SER A 106 -7.54 -7.34 7.08
CA SER A 106 -6.16 -7.45 7.57
C SER A 106 -5.54 -8.75 7.05
N TYR A 107 -4.28 -8.67 6.65
CA TYR A 107 -3.54 -9.77 6.04
C TYR A 107 -2.28 -10.08 6.84
N THR A 108 -1.93 -11.33 6.88
CA THR A 108 -0.68 -11.84 7.44
C THR A 108 0.06 -12.64 6.39
N VAL A 109 1.36 -12.37 6.24
CA VAL A 109 2.26 -13.08 5.32
C VAL A 109 3.40 -13.66 6.11
N GLN A 110 3.75 -14.91 5.82
CA GLN A 110 4.87 -15.64 6.40
C GLN A 110 5.77 -16.15 5.30
N LEU A 111 7.08 -16.03 5.50
CA LEU A 111 8.10 -16.70 4.72
C LEU A 111 8.68 -17.85 5.54
N LYS A 112 8.82 -19.02 4.90
CA LYS A 112 9.71 -20.09 5.31
C LYS A 112 10.78 -20.27 4.26
N ALA A 113 12.00 -20.59 4.67
CA ALA A 113 13.10 -20.88 3.76
C ALA A 113 13.92 -22.08 4.24
N ILE A 114 14.48 -22.83 3.29
CA ILE A 114 15.44 -23.91 3.56
C ILE A 114 16.71 -23.61 2.78
N PHE A 115 17.81 -23.46 3.51
CA PHE A 115 19.15 -23.30 2.97
C PHE A 115 19.84 -24.65 2.99
N TYR A 116 20.06 -25.21 1.84
CA TYR A 116 20.72 -26.52 1.70
C TYR A 116 22.21 -26.38 1.95
N GLY A 117 22.71 -27.15 2.92
CA GLY A 117 24.14 -27.24 3.20
C GLY A 117 24.92 -27.90 2.06
N GLU A 118 26.17 -27.50 1.86
CA GLU A 118 27.13 -28.22 1.04
C GLU A 118 27.70 -29.42 1.81
N GLU A 119 28.65 -30.18 1.20
CA GLU A 119 29.17 -31.39 1.79
C GLU A 119 29.71 -31.17 3.22
N GLY A 120 29.08 -31.83 4.20
CA GLY A 120 29.44 -31.74 5.61
C GLY A 120 28.77 -30.61 6.40
N VAL A 121 27.89 -29.83 5.78
CA VAL A 121 27.08 -28.78 6.42
C VAL A 121 25.63 -29.23 6.46
N GLU A 122 24.97 -29.11 7.61
CA GLU A 122 23.54 -29.41 7.75
C GLU A 122 22.68 -28.32 7.09
N ASP A 123 21.49 -28.71 6.61
CA ASP A 123 20.50 -27.77 6.11
C ASP A 123 20.03 -26.83 7.23
N TYR A 124 19.77 -25.58 6.86
CA TYR A 124 19.28 -24.55 7.79
C TYR A 124 17.87 -24.12 7.39
N GLU A 125 16.93 -24.24 8.32
CA GLU A 125 15.55 -23.83 8.16
C GLU A 125 15.30 -22.45 8.78
N PHE A 126 14.49 -21.61 8.12
CA PHE A 126 14.02 -20.33 8.64
C PHE A 126 12.49 -20.31 8.66
N PRO A 127 11.82 -19.88 9.76
CA PRO A 127 12.42 -19.75 11.10
C PRO A 127 12.87 -21.11 11.65
N GLN A 128 13.84 -21.11 12.57
CA GLN A 128 14.27 -22.34 13.27
C GLN A 128 13.14 -22.87 14.16
N GLU A 129 13.19 -24.16 14.47
CA GLU A 129 12.27 -24.75 15.44
C GLU A 129 12.40 -24.05 16.81
N GLY A 130 11.29 -23.48 17.30
CA GLY A 130 11.26 -22.73 18.56
C GLY A 130 11.57 -21.24 18.43
N GLU A 131 11.91 -20.75 17.25
CA GLU A 131 11.97 -19.31 16.97
C GLU A 131 10.59 -18.74 16.63
N ASP A 132 10.34 -17.50 17.03
CA ASP A 132 9.13 -16.79 16.63
C ASP A 132 9.16 -16.50 15.12
N ALA A 133 8.11 -16.90 14.42
CA ALA A 133 7.97 -16.60 13.01
C ALA A 133 7.88 -15.07 12.78
N LYS A 134 8.65 -14.56 11.83
CA LYS A 134 8.51 -13.17 11.38
C LYS A 134 7.31 -13.08 10.44
N TYR A 135 6.39 -12.19 10.77
CA TYR A 135 5.20 -11.92 9.96
C TYR A 135 5.26 -10.52 9.39
N ILE A 136 4.84 -10.38 8.14
CA ILE A 136 4.48 -9.09 7.54
C ILE A 136 2.96 -8.98 7.68
N THR A 137 2.49 -7.89 8.28
CA THR A 137 1.06 -7.66 8.49
C THR A 137 0.65 -6.32 7.90
N PHE A 138 -0.53 -6.24 7.28
CA PHE A 138 -1.06 -5.00 6.72
C PHE A 138 -2.58 -5.07 6.58
N THR A 139 -3.20 -3.91 6.33
CA THR A 139 -4.66 -3.80 6.20
C THR A 139 -5.02 -2.98 4.97
N LEU A 140 -5.99 -3.45 4.18
CA LEU A 140 -6.75 -2.63 3.25
C LEU A 140 -8.05 -2.20 3.93
N SER A 141 -8.28 -0.89 3.99
CA SER A 141 -9.47 -0.30 4.62
C SER A 141 -10.77 -0.74 3.92
N GLU A 142 -11.87 -0.74 4.68
CA GLU A 142 -13.22 -0.77 4.13
C GLU A 142 -13.47 0.48 3.28
N SER A 143 -14.42 0.37 2.37
CA SER A 143 -14.70 1.44 1.42
C SER A 143 -15.49 2.60 2.04
N LYS A 144 -15.25 3.80 1.50
CA LYS A 144 -16.01 5.01 1.77
C LYS A 144 -16.04 5.88 0.53
N LEU A 145 -17.24 6.35 0.13
CA LEU A 145 -17.39 7.24 -1.01
C LEU A 145 -18.52 8.23 -0.78
N GLU A 146 -18.21 9.51 -0.83
CA GLU A 146 -19.15 10.61 -0.73
C GLU A 146 -18.83 11.70 -1.74
N PHE A 147 -19.85 12.49 -2.14
CA PHE A 147 -19.68 13.66 -3.01
C PHE A 147 -20.22 14.93 -2.36
N PRO A 148 -19.66 16.11 -2.68
CA PRO A 148 -20.18 17.40 -2.24
C PRO A 148 -21.56 17.68 -2.84
N ASN A 149 -22.27 18.69 -2.32
CA ASN A 149 -23.56 19.15 -2.84
C ASN A 149 -23.43 20.22 -3.94
N GLY A 150 -22.23 20.72 -4.15
CA GLY A 150 -21.94 21.76 -5.14
C GLY A 150 -20.45 22.05 -5.20
N PHE A 151 -20.06 22.82 -6.24
CA PHE A 151 -18.71 23.30 -6.41
C PHE A 151 -18.75 24.63 -7.17
N SER A 152 -17.63 25.35 -7.19
CA SER A 152 -17.49 26.68 -7.80
C SER A 152 -16.35 26.67 -8.82
N PRO A 153 -16.63 26.49 -10.11
CA PRO A 153 -15.60 26.49 -11.16
C PRO A 153 -15.18 27.94 -11.49
N ASN A 154 -14.60 28.60 -10.53
CA ASN A 154 -14.03 29.95 -10.62
C ASN A 154 -12.49 29.90 -10.49
N ASP A 155 -11.85 31.06 -10.46
CA ASP A 155 -10.39 31.18 -10.42
C ASP A 155 -9.81 31.13 -8.98
N ASP A 156 -10.68 30.98 -7.93
CA ASP A 156 -10.19 30.75 -6.57
C ASP A 156 -9.74 29.29 -6.36
N ASP A 157 -8.96 29.04 -5.31
CA ASP A 157 -8.43 27.70 -5.03
C ASP A 157 -9.42 26.79 -4.25
N TYR A 158 -10.67 27.25 -4.07
CA TYR A 158 -11.66 26.55 -3.24
C TYR A 158 -12.75 25.89 -4.07
N ASN A 159 -12.98 24.59 -3.88
CA ASN A 159 -14.08 23.81 -4.49
C ASN A 159 -14.26 23.99 -6.01
N LYS A 160 -13.19 24.24 -6.73
CA LYS A 160 -13.22 24.52 -8.19
C LYS A 160 -13.53 23.33 -9.08
N VAL A 161 -13.51 22.12 -8.53
CA VAL A 161 -13.81 20.89 -9.25
C VAL A 161 -14.79 20.01 -8.49
N LEU A 162 -15.61 19.26 -9.22
CA LEU A 162 -16.46 18.21 -8.66
C LEU A 162 -15.64 16.91 -8.58
N LYS A 163 -15.31 16.49 -7.37
CA LYS A 163 -14.60 15.23 -7.07
C LYS A 163 -15.23 14.56 -5.85
N PRO A 164 -14.89 13.30 -5.53
CA PRO A 164 -15.19 12.74 -4.22
C PRO A 164 -14.72 13.66 -3.09
N LYS A 165 -15.42 13.64 -1.95
CA LYS A 165 -14.94 14.31 -0.74
C LYS A 165 -13.67 13.64 -0.25
N ASP A 166 -12.78 14.42 0.35
CA ASP A 166 -11.56 13.92 0.97
C ASP A 166 -11.87 12.81 2.00
N GLY A 167 -10.96 11.86 2.14
CA GLY A 167 -11.13 10.66 2.96
C GLY A 167 -12.01 9.58 2.31
N PHE A 168 -12.21 9.61 0.98
CA PHE A 168 -12.68 8.42 0.26
C PHE A 168 -11.59 7.34 0.31
N LYS A 169 -11.99 6.07 0.26
CA LYS A 169 -11.06 4.94 0.37
C LYS A 169 -11.67 3.64 -0.12
N GLY A 170 -10.82 2.68 -0.45
CA GLY A 170 -11.22 1.31 -0.78
C GLY A 170 -12.11 1.20 -2.02
N ILE A 171 -11.96 2.05 -3.04
CA ILE A 171 -12.78 1.99 -4.25
C ILE A 171 -12.05 1.20 -5.34
N VAL A 172 -12.58 0.04 -5.72
CA VAL A 172 -11.99 -0.89 -6.70
C VAL A 172 -12.55 -0.73 -8.12
N LYS A 173 -13.76 -0.17 -8.25
CA LYS A 173 -14.36 0.18 -9.54
C LYS A 173 -15.10 1.51 -9.39
N PHE A 174 -15.00 2.36 -10.39
CA PHE A 174 -15.61 3.68 -10.36
C PHE A 174 -16.05 4.12 -11.73
N HIS A 175 -17.24 4.71 -11.82
CA HIS A 175 -17.74 5.43 -12.97
C HIS A 175 -18.64 6.57 -12.51
N ALA A 176 -18.36 7.79 -12.94
CA ALA A 176 -19.19 8.96 -12.66
C ALA A 176 -19.59 9.67 -13.94
N ALA A 177 -20.80 10.21 -13.96
CA ALA A 177 -21.30 11.00 -15.07
C ALA A 177 -22.14 12.17 -14.57
N VAL A 178 -22.01 13.33 -15.24
CA VAL A 178 -22.76 14.54 -14.96
C VAL A 178 -23.74 14.83 -16.11
N PHE A 179 -24.96 15.17 -15.73
CA PHE A 179 -26.06 15.47 -16.67
C PHE A 179 -26.66 16.83 -16.38
N ASN A 180 -27.17 17.48 -17.43
CA ASN A 180 -27.98 18.67 -17.27
C ASN A 180 -29.45 18.31 -16.92
N ARG A 181 -30.29 19.34 -16.68
CA ARG A 181 -31.73 19.17 -16.33
C ARG A 181 -32.57 18.43 -17.38
N TRP A 182 -32.09 18.33 -18.61
CA TRP A 182 -32.78 17.61 -19.69
C TRP A 182 -32.27 16.19 -19.90
N GLY A 183 -31.40 15.70 -18.99
CA GLY A 183 -30.83 14.35 -19.06
C GLY A 183 -29.70 14.19 -20.08
N LYS A 184 -29.22 15.28 -20.69
CA LYS A 184 -28.05 15.21 -21.58
C LYS A 184 -26.79 15.04 -20.76
N LYS A 185 -26.00 13.98 -21.05
CA LYS A 185 -24.69 13.77 -20.44
C LYS A 185 -23.71 14.86 -20.91
N LEU A 186 -23.07 15.50 -19.95
CA LEU A 186 -22.11 16.57 -20.17
C LEU A 186 -20.67 16.11 -20.04
N TYR A 187 -20.40 15.24 -19.04
CA TYR A 187 -19.07 14.74 -18.71
C TYR A 187 -19.15 13.36 -18.10
N SER A 188 -18.09 12.57 -18.17
CA SER A 188 -17.95 11.32 -17.41
C SER A 188 -16.48 11.00 -17.22
N TRP A 189 -16.17 10.28 -16.10
CA TRP A 189 -14.83 9.82 -15.77
C TRP A 189 -14.89 8.48 -15.00
N ASP A 190 -13.79 7.71 -15.08
CA ASP A 190 -13.71 6.34 -14.57
C ASP A 190 -12.63 6.14 -13.48
N ASP A 191 -11.94 7.21 -13.07
CA ASP A 191 -10.96 7.18 -11.98
C ASP A 191 -11.53 7.90 -10.75
N VAL A 192 -11.50 7.26 -9.59
CA VAL A 192 -11.99 7.86 -8.33
C VAL A 192 -11.22 9.13 -7.95
N HIS A 193 -9.93 9.22 -8.33
CA HIS A 193 -9.10 10.42 -8.15
C HIS A 193 -9.38 11.52 -9.21
N GLY A 194 -10.15 11.18 -10.23
CA GLY A 194 -10.54 12.12 -11.27
C GLY A 194 -11.58 13.14 -10.79
N SER A 195 -11.79 14.17 -11.60
CA SER A 195 -12.70 15.27 -11.29
C SER A 195 -13.31 15.87 -12.55
N TRP A 196 -14.35 16.67 -12.36
CA TRP A 196 -14.91 17.52 -13.42
C TRP A 196 -14.73 19.00 -13.05
N ASP A 197 -14.14 19.77 -13.96
CA ASP A 197 -13.82 21.19 -13.81
C ASP A 197 -15.00 22.15 -14.16
N GLY A 198 -16.19 21.61 -14.31
CA GLY A 198 -17.36 22.41 -14.68
C GLY A 198 -17.40 22.85 -16.15
N LYS A 199 -16.51 22.35 -17.01
CA LYS A 199 -16.45 22.76 -18.41
C LYS A 199 -17.04 21.72 -19.36
N VAL A 200 -17.63 22.22 -20.43
CA VAL A 200 -18.06 21.43 -21.60
C VAL A 200 -17.55 22.16 -22.87
N ASN A 201 -16.78 21.46 -23.68
CA ASN A 201 -16.11 22.03 -24.85
C ASN A 201 -15.27 23.30 -24.52
N GLY A 202 -14.57 23.27 -23.39
CA GLY A 202 -13.69 24.35 -22.93
C GLY A 202 -14.40 25.57 -22.34
N LYS A 203 -15.73 25.55 -22.21
CA LYS A 203 -16.51 26.64 -21.59
C LYS A 203 -17.15 26.18 -20.30
N VAL A 204 -17.05 27.00 -19.26
CA VAL A 204 -17.73 26.78 -17.97
C VAL A 204 -19.24 26.73 -18.22
N VAL A 205 -19.90 25.74 -17.59
CA VAL A 205 -21.36 25.61 -17.67
C VAL A 205 -22.05 26.73 -16.89
N PRO A 206 -23.27 27.16 -17.25
CA PRO A 206 -24.03 28.17 -16.49
C PRO A 206 -24.28 27.74 -15.05
N ASP A 207 -24.43 28.70 -14.15
CA ASP A 207 -24.90 28.49 -12.80
C ASP A 207 -26.23 27.73 -12.78
N GLY A 208 -26.35 26.80 -11.84
CA GLY A 208 -27.56 26.03 -11.70
C GLY A 208 -27.35 24.63 -11.16
N VAL A 209 -28.40 23.81 -11.28
CA VAL A 209 -28.41 22.43 -10.78
C VAL A 209 -28.10 21.46 -11.91
N TYR A 210 -27.13 20.59 -11.64
CA TYR A 210 -26.71 19.47 -12.46
C TYR A 210 -26.92 18.17 -11.71
N PHE A 211 -26.90 17.05 -12.39
CA PHE A 211 -27.19 15.75 -11.79
C PHE A 211 -25.97 14.85 -11.94
N LEU A 212 -25.40 14.45 -10.80
CA LEU A 212 -24.33 13.47 -10.72
C LEU A 212 -24.93 12.08 -10.58
N ASN A 213 -24.44 11.13 -11.38
CA ASN A 213 -24.70 9.72 -11.24
C ASN A 213 -23.37 8.98 -11.11
N VAL A 214 -23.21 8.22 -10.02
CA VAL A 214 -22.00 7.42 -9.73
C VAL A 214 -22.39 5.98 -9.54
N ALA A 215 -21.67 5.10 -10.21
CA ALA A 215 -21.66 3.66 -9.97
C ALA A 215 -20.24 3.28 -9.57
N ALA A 216 -20.08 2.71 -8.35
CA ALA A 216 -18.77 2.31 -7.86
C ALA A 216 -18.87 1.03 -7.04
N LYS A 217 -17.75 0.34 -6.85
CA LYS A 217 -17.67 -0.85 -6.00
C LYS A 217 -16.53 -0.67 -5.00
N GLY A 218 -16.83 -0.98 -3.75
CA GLY A 218 -15.88 -0.98 -2.64
C GLY A 218 -15.06 -2.26 -2.56
N SER A 219 -13.90 -2.19 -1.92
CA SER A 219 -13.03 -3.31 -1.56
C SER A 219 -13.69 -4.31 -0.59
N ASP A 220 -14.68 -3.84 0.18
CA ASP A 220 -15.55 -4.61 1.08
C ASP A 220 -16.77 -5.22 0.36
N GLY A 221 -16.87 -5.06 -0.97
CA GLY A 221 -17.95 -5.57 -1.79
C GLY A 221 -19.19 -4.68 -1.86
N ILE A 222 -19.19 -3.52 -1.17
CA ILE A 222 -20.32 -2.57 -1.21
C ILE A 222 -20.47 -1.97 -2.61
N ASP A 223 -21.67 -2.00 -3.15
CA ASP A 223 -22.02 -1.33 -4.40
C ASP A 223 -22.59 0.07 -4.10
N TYR A 224 -21.91 1.09 -4.61
CA TYR A 224 -22.35 2.49 -4.51
C TYR A 224 -23.17 2.87 -5.74
N SER A 225 -24.39 3.36 -5.52
CA SER A 225 -25.24 3.96 -6.54
C SER A 225 -25.67 5.35 -6.06
N ILE A 226 -24.84 6.36 -6.36
CA ILE A 226 -25.06 7.74 -5.91
C ILE A 226 -25.75 8.54 -7.03
N LYS A 227 -26.94 9.07 -6.74
CA LYS A 227 -27.67 10.00 -7.60
C LYS A 227 -27.86 11.28 -6.83
N LYS A 228 -27.24 12.39 -7.28
CA LYS A 228 -27.17 13.60 -6.49
C LYS A 228 -27.34 14.86 -7.35
N ALA A 229 -28.13 15.79 -6.87
CA ALA A 229 -28.18 17.15 -7.41
C ALA A 229 -26.93 17.92 -6.93
N ILE A 230 -26.22 18.54 -7.88
CA ILE A 230 -24.99 19.32 -7.64
C ILE A 230 -25.23 20.75 -8.07
N ASN A 231 -25.02 21.70 -7.17
CA ASN A 231 -25.08 23.12 -7.49
C ASN A 231 -23.75 23.59 -8.08
N VAL A 232 -23.80 24.23 -9.24
CA VAL A 232 -22.68 24.96 -9.84
C VAL A 232 -22.92 26.44 -9.61
N ILE A 233 -21.98 27.13 -8.97
CA ILE A 233 -22.10 28.57 -8.62
C ILE A 233 -20.75 29.23 -8.97
N THR A 234 -20.69 29.97 -10.06
CA THR A 234 -19.44 30.59 -10.56
C THR A 234 -19.09 31.90 -9.84
N GLY A 235 -20.08 32.56 -9.23
CA GLY A 235 -19.93 33.85 -8.54
C GLY A 235 -19.66 33.73 -7.03
N TYR A 236 -19.42 32.53 -6.48
CA TYR A 236 -19.13 32.37 -5.06
C TYR A 236 -17.63 32.61 -4.82
N ASN A 237 -17.29 33.80 -4.33
CA ASN A 237 -15.97 34.08 -3.78
C ASN A 237 -16.04 33.87 -2.27
N ASN A 238 -15.14 33.10 -1.71
CA ASN A 238 -14.86 33.11 -0.26
C ASN A 238 -14.19 34.46 0.10
N GLY A 239 -14.88 35.54 -0.26
CA GLY A 239 -14.39 36.89 -0.17
C GLY A 239 -14.50 37.44 1.25
N GLU A 240 -13.49 38.13 1.62
CA GLU A 240 -13.42 39.16 2.57
C GLU A 240 -14.75 39.93 2.64
N ASN A 241 -15.41 39.88 3.79
CA ASN A 241 -16.38 40.89 4.16
C ASN A 241 -15.63 42.23 4.21
N GLU A 242 -15.58 42.96 3.12
CA GLU A 242 -15.32 44.40 3.20
C GLU A 242 -16.45 45.00 4.01
N GLY A 243 -16.15 45.24 5.29
CA GLY A 243 -16.99 46.02 6.19
C GLY A 243 -17.25 47.37 5.58
N GLY A 244 -18.47 47.57 5.06
CA GLY A 244 -18.93 48.89 4.70
C GLY A 244 -18.89 49.79 5.91
N THR A 245 -17.91 50.69 5.98
CA THR A 245 -17.96 51.89 6.79
C THR A 245 -18.98 52.80 6.15
N THR A 246 -20.19 52.85 6.71
CA THR A 246 -21.07 54.00 6.55
C THR A 246 -20.51 55.11 7.41
N GLU A 247 -19.87 56.10 6.78
CA GLU A 247 -19.70 57.42 7.38
C GLU A 247 -21.03 58.17 7.37
N GLU A 248 -21.43 58.66 8.48
CA GLU A 248 -22.07 59.95 8.74
C GLU A 248 -21.48 60.59 9.98
#